data_553d512d8f531c7f1e5d53d77896e1f7
#
_entry.id   553d512d8f531c7f1e5d53d77896e1f7
#
_cell.length_a   1.000
_cell.length_b   1.000
_cell.length_c   1.000
_cell.angle_alpha   90.00
_cell.angle_beta   90.00
_cell.angle_gamma   90.00
#
_symmetry.space_group_name_H-M   'P 1'
#
loop_
_entity.id
_entity.type
_entity.pdbx_description
1 polymer ?
#
loop_
_entity_poly.entity_id
_entity_poly.type
_entity_poly.pdbx_seq_one_letter_code
_entity_poly.pdbx_strand_id
1 'polypeptide(L)'
;MLELPKTTEFGRRVPKQKFYEHLDVSSEVKRLFVEQIRLITWSNKLSPQTMNIAEGQTVSEIEVFHIKLTGQELDKRALELMDKQIPYHILFLLERPDGTARLSVSYKEAAQTGDNAFRLRQSYATPWQRMDELHLPLQALDMDGLYEGIVRAVAGDALHAPAAESLKDAVEQTQEQEKLQRQLQQLRARMKKEKNLAKQMELRREIKRLEGKM
;
A
#
# COMPACT_ATOMS: atom_id res chain seq x y z
N MET A 1 16.90 10.36 -7.23
CA MET A 1 16.02 9.41 -7.97
C MET A 1 16.16 8.08 -7.24
N LEU A 2 15.10 7.29 -7.15
CA LEU A 2 15.17 5.97 -6.53
C LEU A 2 16.24 5.13 -7.25
N GLU A 3 17.18 4.57 -6.51
CA GLU A 3 18.31 3.81 -7.07
C GLU A 3 17.89 2.40 -7.47
N LEU A 4 17.33 2.27 -8.68
CA LEU A 4 16.98 0.98 -9.28
C LEU A 4 17.99 0.60 -10.36
N PRO A 5 18.25 -0.72 -10.59
CA PRO A 5 19.15 -1.17 -11.65
C PRO A 5 18.70 -0.65 -13.02
N LYS A 6 19.66 -0.22 -13.84
CA LYS A 6 19.36 0.28 -15.20
C LYS A 6 18.66 -0.76 -16.09
N THR A 7 18.92 -2.03 -15.85
CA THR A 7 18.28 -3.16 -16.54
C THR A 7 16.76 -3.17 -16.35
N THR A 8 16.25 -2.55 -15.30
CA THR A 8 14.82 -2.47 -14.99
C THR A 8 14.11 -1.27 -15.63
N GLU A 9 14.87 -0.33 -16.21
CA GLU A 9 14.30 0.90 -16.77
C GLU A 9 13.32 0.61 -17.90
N PHE A 10 12.11 1.17 -17.79
CA PHE A 10 11.06 1.08 -18.79
C PHE A 10 10.69 2.45 -19.36
N GLY A 11 10.57 3.46 -18.53
CA GLY A 11 10.51 4.89 -18.89
C GLY A 11 9.30 5.32 -19.72
N ARG A 12 8.17 4.58 -19.68
CA ARG A 12 7.00 4.89 -20.52
C ARG A 12 5.97 5.76 -19.78
N ARG A 13 5.58 6.86 -20.42
CA ARG A 13 4.44 7.67 -19.94
C ARG A 13 3.14 6.90 -20.13
N VAL A 14 2.30 6.87 -19.08
CA VAL A 14 0.99 6.24 -19.11
C VAL A 14 -0.10 7.32 -19.07
N PRO A 15 -0.97 7.41 -20.11
CA PRO A 15 -2.09 8.34 -20.11
C PRO A 15 -3.04 8.02 -18.93
N LYS A 16 -3.39 9.03 -18.15
CA LYS A 16 -4.30 8.90 -16.99
C LYS A 16 -5.65 8.28 -17.38
N GLN A 17 -6.13 8.60 -18.56
CA GLN A 17 -7.38 8.13 -19.12
C GLN A 17 -7.49 6.60 -19.15
N LYS A 18 -6.38 5.87 -19.38
CA LYS A 18 -6.36 4.42 -19.41
C LYS A 18 -6.90 3.77 -18.12
N PHE A 19 -6.84 4.49 -17.00
CA PHE A 19 -7.31 3.98 -15.71
C PHE A 19 -8.81 4.21 -15.46
N TYR A 20 -9.51 4.99 -16.29
CA TYR A 20 -10.92 5.29 -16.02
C TYR A 20 -11.83 5.36 -17.27
N GLU A 21 -11.31 5.28 -18.51
CA GLU A 21 -12.14 5.40 -19.72
C GLU A 21 -13.02 4.17 -19.98
N HIS A 22 -12.52 2.98 -19.62
CA HIS A 22 -13.19 1.71 -19.95
C HIS A 22 -13.84 1.05 -18.72
N LEU A 23 -13.93 1.74 -17.62
CA LEU A 23 -14.46 1.25 -16.37
C LEU A 23 -15.64 2.08 -15.91
N ASP A 24 -16.59 1.43 -15.25
CA ASP A 24 -17.66 2.10 -14.52
C ASP A 24 -17.09 2.73 -13.22
N VAL A 25 -16.30 3.79 -13.41
CA VAL A 25 -15.65 4.55 -12.34
C VAL A 25 -16.47 5.80 -12.07
N SER A 26 -16.76 6.07 -10.80
CA SER A 26 -17.52 7.26 -10.41
C SER A 26 -16.82 8.55 -10.89
N SER A 27 -17.61 9.58 -11.20
CA SER A 27 -17.11 10.89 -11.60
C SER A 27 -16.14 11.48 -10.57
N GLU A 28 -16.36 11.20 -9.29
CA GLU A 28 -15.49 11.62 -8.19
C GLU A 28 -14.08 11.00 -8.33
N VAL A 29 -13.96 9.70 -8.60
CA VAL A 29 -12.66 9.05 -8.78
C VAL A 29 -11.97 9.52 -10.06
N LYS A 30 -12.72 9.75 -11.14
CA LYS A 30 -12.16 10.35 -12.38
C LYS A 30 -11.53 11.73 -12.10
N ARG A 31 -12.20 12.55 -11.27
CA ARG A 31 -11.66 13.86 -10.85
C ARG A 31 -10.34 13.75 -10.12
N LEU A 32 -10.13 12.72 -9.27
CA LEU A 32 -8.85 12.51 -8.59
C LEU A 32 -7.69 12.41 -9.58
N PHE A 33 -7.86 11.63 -10.66
CA PHE A 33 -6.82 11.51 -11.69
C PHE A 33 -6.55 12.83 -12.43
N VAL A 34 -7.59 13.61 -12.67
CA VAL A 34 -7.46 14.88 -13.39
C VAL A 34 -6.82 15.95 -12.51
N GLU A 35 -7.30 16.10 -11.27
CA GLU A 35 -6.96 17.21 -10.38
C GLU A 35 -5.70 16.95 -9.55
N GLN A 36 -5.45 15.72 -9.13
CA GLN A 36 -4.38 15.42 -8.18
C GLN A 36 -3.12 14.81 -8.83
N ILE A 37 -3.24 14.23 -10.03
CA ILE A 37 -2.13 13.61 -10.73
C ILE A 37 -1.70 14.49 -11.91
N ARG A 38 -0.44 14.90 -11.92
CA ARG A 38 0.16 15.65 -13.04
C ARG A 38 0.64 14.71 -14.14
N LEU A 39 1.37 13.65 -13.77
CA LEU A 39 2.01 12.72 -14.71
C LEU A 39 2.11 11.34 -14.08
N ILE A 40 1.87 10.29 -14.88
CA ILE A 40 2.16 8.90 -14.54
C ILE A 40 3.21 8.38 -15.50
N THR A 41 4.30 7.86 -14.96
CA THR A 41 5.35 7.18 -15.72
C THR A 41 5.51 5.76 -15.20
N TRP A 42 5.41 4.77 -16.03
CA TRP A 42 5.86 3.42 -15.74
C TRP A 42 7.38 3.44 -15.84
N SER A 43 8.03 3.65 -14.71
CA SER A 43 9.47 3.95 -14.66
C SER A 43 10.33 2.71 -14.78
N ASN A 44 9.96 1.64 -14.09
CA ASN A 44 10.75 0.40 -14.03
C ASN A 44 9.85 -0.83 -14.02
N LYS A 45 10.42 -1.93 -14.47
CA LYS A 45 9.85 -3.28 -14.43
C LYS A 45 10.86 -4.19 -13.74
N LEU A 46 10.52 -4.64 -12.54
CA LEU A 46 11.31 -5.62 -11.80
C LEU A 46 10.79 -7.02 -12.15
N SER A 47 11.60 -7.82 -12.77
CA SER A 47 11.26 -9.20 -13.18
C SER A 47 12.49 -10.09 -12.97
N PRO A 48 12.35 -11.43 -13.01
CA PRO A 48 13.49 -12.34 -12.91
C PRO A 48 14.64 -11.96 -13.86
N GLN A 49 14.29 -11.60 -15.08
CA GLN A 49 15.28 -11.26 -16.11
C GLN A 49 15.98 -9.91 -15.86
N THR A 50 15.22 -8.90 -15.43
CA THR A 50 15.79 -7.55 -15.22
C THR A 50 16.56 -7.43 -13.91
N MET A 51 16.20 -8.25 -12.91
CA MET A 51 16.85 -8.30 -11.59
C MET A 51 17.92 -9.39 -11.49
N ASN A 52 17.95 -10.33 -12.44
CA ASN A 52 18.82 -11.51 -12.41
C ASN A 52 18.67 -12.34 -11.13
N ILE A 53 17.42 -12.64 -10.75
CA ILE A 53 17.04 -13.47 -9.62
C ILE A 53 16.10 -14.58 -10.07
N ALA A 54 15.81 -15.55 -9.20
CA ALA A 54 14.87 -16.61 -9.51
C ALA A 54 13.42 -16.10 -9.64
N GLU A 55 12.59 -16.84 -10.35
CA GLU A 55 11.14 -16.61 -10.39
C GLU A 55 10.53 -16.80 -9.00
N GLY A 56 9.49 -16.02 -8.67
CA GLY A 56 8.68 -16.24 -7.49
C GLY A 56 7.58 -17.27 -7.76
N GLN A 57 7.03 -17.84 -6.70
CA GLN A 57 5.86 -18.71 -6.79
C GLN A 57 4.56 -17.92 -6.99
N THR A 58 4.50 -16.72 -6.42
CA THR A 58 3.32 -15.84 -6.41
C THR A 58 3.57 -14.51 -7.10
N VAL A 59 4.81 -14.02 -7.09
CA VAL A 59 5.21 -12.74 -7.68
C VAL A 59 5.99 -12.98 -8.96
N SER A 60 5.38 -12.70 -10.11
CA SER A 60 6.04 -12.77 -11.41
C SER A 60 6.80 -11.49 -11.76
N GLU A 61 6.21 -10.35 -11.45
CA GLU A 61 6.73 -9.02 -11.79
C GLU A 61 6.29 -7.99 -10.75
N ILE A 62 7.11 -6.93 -10.58
CA ILE A 62 6.77 -5.76 -9.78
C ILE A 62 6.94 -4.53 -10.67
N GLU A 63 5.85 -3.80 -10.89
CA GLU A 63 5.82 -2.61 -11.71
C GLU A 63 6.05 -1.36 -10.86
N VAL A 64 6.96 -0.50 -11.28
CA VAL A 64 7.23 0.75 -10.57
C VAL A 64 6.61 1.91 -11.32
N PHE A 65 5.61 2.55 -10.70
CA PHE A 65 4.97 3.74 -11.24
C PHE A 65 5.43 4.99 -10.49
N HIS A 66 6.09 5.88 -11.22
CA HIS A 66 6.40 7.21 -10.74
C HIS A 66 5.23 8.16 -11.05
N ILE A 67 4.58 8.66 -10.02
CA ILE A 67 3.41 9.53 -10.10
C ILE A 67 3.79 10.92 -9.57
N LYS A 68 3.81 11.91 -10.47
CA LYS A 68 4.00 13.31 -10.09
C LYS A 68 2.65 13.91 -9.74
N LEU A 69 2.55 14.47 -8.54
CA LEU A 69 1.33 15.09 -8.04
C LEU A 69 1.20 16.55 -8.52
N THR A 70 -0.04 17.04 -8.54
CA THR A 70 -0.34 18.48 -8.73
C THR A 70 -0.31 19.24 -7.41
N GLY A 71 -0.59 18.58 -6.30
CA GLY A 71 -0.68 19.12 -4.95
C GLY A 71 0.11 18.30 -3.93
N GLN A 72 -0.23 18.48 -2.66
CA GLN A 72 0.50 17.87 -1.55
C GLN A 72 0.05 16.44 -1.23
N GLU A 73 -1.16 16.04 -1.61
CA GLU A 73 -1.73 14.74 -1.30
C GLU A 73 -2.39 14.10 -2.51
N LEU A 74 -2.45 12.77 -2.50
CA LEU A 74 -3.21 11.95 -3.43
C LEU A 74 -4.20 11.11 -2.64
N ASP A 75 -5.46 11.14 -3.03
CA ASP A 75 -6.48 10.25 -2.46
C ASP A 75 -6.13 8.80 -2.82
N LYS A 76 -6.09 7.95 -1.79
CA LYS A 76 -5.71 6.54 -1.93
C LYS A 76 -6.57 5.76 -2.93
N ARG A 77 -7.82 6.18 -3.16
CA ARG A 77 -8.73 5.55 -4.12
C ARG A 77 -8.16 5.52 -5.56
N ALA A 78 -7.32 6.51 -5.91
CA ALA A 78 -6.65 6.53 -7.20
C ALA A 78 -5.61 5.40 -7.31
N LEU A 79 -4.81 5.17 -6.26
CA LEU A 79 -3.84 4.07 -6.22
C LEU A 79 -4.55 2.70 -6.15
N GLU A 80 -5.60 2.58 -5.34
CA GLU A 80 -6.40 1.36 -5.24
C GLU A 80 -7.03 0.98 -6.59
N LEU A 81 -7.47 1.96 -7.39
CA LEU A 81 -8.00 1.70 -8.73
C LEU A 81 -6.91 1.17 -9.65
N MET A 82 -5.72 1.78 -9.66
CA MET A 82 -4.59 1.29 -10.45
C MET A 82 -4.18 -0.12 -10.04
N ASP A 83 -4.10 -0.38 -8.74
CA ASP A 83 -3.73 -1.67 -8.17
C ASP A 83 -4.72 -2.79 -8.52
N LYS A 84 -6.00 -2.48 -8.66
CA LYS A 84 -7.04 -3.45 -9.05
C LYS A 84 -7.02 -3.79 -10.54
N GLN A 85 -6.60 -2.84 -11.37
CA GLN A 85 -6.62 -3.00 -12.83
C GLN A 85 -5.39 -3.70 -13.38
N ILE A 86 -4.26 -3.54 -12.73
CA ILE A 86 -2.99 -4.08 -13.19
C ILE A 86 -2.76 -5.43 -12.52
N PRO A 87 -2.67 -6.53 -13.31
CA PRO A 87 -2.56 -7.90 -12.78
C PRO A 87 -1.12 -8.23 -12.33
N TYR A 88 -0.39 -7.24 -11.82
CA TYR A 88 0.96 -7.36 -11.28
C TYR A 88 1.07 -6.65 -9.94
N HIS A 89 2.12 -6.93 -9.20
CA HIS A 89 2.46 -6.18 -8.00
C HIS A 89 2.97 -4.78 -8.40
N ILE A 90 2.60 -3.77 -7.61
CA ILE A 90 2.95 -2.38 -7.95
C ILE A 90 3.63 -1.71 -6.77
N LEU A 91 4.73 -1.02 -7.07
CA LEU A 91 5.36 -0.06 -6.19
C LEU A 91 5.09 1.34 -6.77
N PHE A 92 4.44 2.19 -6.01
CA PHE A 92 4.21 3.58 -6.36
C PHE A 92 5.29 4.47 -5.75
N LEU A 93 5.94 5.28 -6.58
CA LEU A 93 6.77 6.40 -6.17
C LEU A 93 5.95 7.67 -6.39
N LEU A 94 5.50 8.30 -5.32
CA LEU A 94 4.73 9.54 -5.37
C LEU A 94 5.67 10.72 -5.15
N GLU A 95 5.64 11.72 -6.05
CA GLU A 95 6.46 12.93 -5.97
C GLU A 95 5.57 14.17 -5.91
N ARG A 96 5.78 14.99 -4.91
CA ARG A 96 5.13 16.29 -4.71
C ARG A 96 5.77 17.39 -5.57
N PRO A 97 5.08 18.53 -5.76
CA PRO A 97 5.66 19.69 -6.45
C PRO A 97 6.90 20.29 -5.77
N ASP A 98 7.04 20.12 -4.45
CA ASP A 98 8.19 20.57 -3.67
C ASP A 98 9.42 19.63 -3.76
N GLY A 99 9.31 18.53 -4.51
CA GLY A 99 10.36 17.54 -4.71
C GLY A 99 10.45 16.49 -3.60
N THR A 100 9.62 16.57 -2.57
CA THR A 100 9.50 15.46 -1.60
C THR A 100 8.79 14.27 -2.24
N ALA A 101 9.13 13.07 -1.78
CA ALA A 101 8.55 11.84 -2.31
C ALA A 101 8.26 10.82 -1.21
N ARG A 102 7.43 9.85 -1.55
CA ARG A 102 7.19 8.66 -0.72
C ARG A 102 6.96 7.44 -1.58
N LEU A 103 7.22 6.29 -1.01
CA LEU A 103 6.86 5.00 -1.58
C LEU A 103 5.50 4.57 -1.03
N SER A 104 4.71 3.90 -1.87
CA SER A 104 3.49 3.24 -1.46
C SER A 104 3.37 1.89 -2.15
N VAL A 105 2.93 0.88 -1.40
CA VAL A 105 2.75 -0.49 -1.88
C VAL A 105 1.53 -1.10 -1.22
N SER A 106 0.81 -1.94 -1.94
CA SER A 106 -0.29 -2.72 -1.38
C SER A 106 0.10 -4.19 -1.30
N TYR A 107 -0.06 -4.79 -0.12
CA TYR A 107 0.02 -6.24 0.00
C TYR A 107 -1.18 -6.88 -0.70
N LYS A 108 -0.89 -7.78 -1.64
CA LYS A 108 -1.86 -8.47 -2.48
C LYS A 108 -1.75 -9.97 -2.28
N GLU A 109 -2.88 -10.65 -2.23
CA GLU A 109 -2.97 -12.11 -2.29
C GLU A 109 -3.65 -12.53 -3.57
N ALA A 110 -3.29 -13.71 -4.09
CA ALA A 110 -3.98 -14.30 -5.23
C ALA A 110 -5.49 -14.42 -4.93
N ALA A 111 -6.33 -13.98 -5.84
CA ALA A 111 -7.77 -14.13 -5.68
C ALA A 111 -8.16 -15.59 -5.91
N GLN A 112 -8.94 -16.16 -5.00
CA GLN A 112 -9.41 -17.55 -5.13
C GLN A 112 -10.58 -17.68 -6.11
N THR A 113 -11.32 -16.59 -6.35
CA THR A 113 -12.48 -16.53 -7.24
C THR A 113 -12.68 -15.11 -7.77
N GLY A 114 -13.17 -14.98 -9.00
CA GLY A 114 -13.51 -13.70 -9.63
C GLY A 114 -12.55 -13.30 -10.76
N ASP A 115 -12.88 -12.19 -11.43
CA ASP A 115 -12.14 -11.70 -12.62
C ASP A 115 -10.82 -11.00 -12.29
N ASN A 116 -10.56 -10.72 -11.01
CA ASN A 116 -9.34 -10.06 -10.57
C ASN A 116 -8.26 -11.09 -10.21
N ALA A 117 -7.04 -10.89 -10.70
CA ALA A 117 -5.90 -11.74 -10.36
C ALA A 117 -5.53 -11.67 -8.87
N PHE A 118 -5.80 -10.52 -8.20
CA PHE A 118 -5.40 -10.25 -6.83
C PHE A 118 -6.51 -9.64 -5.98
N ARG A 119 -6.43 -9.93 -4.67
CA ARG A 119 -7.18 -9.23 -3.61
C ARG A 119 -6.22 -8.33 -2.84
N LEU A 120 -6.49 -7.03 -2.83
CA LEU A 120 -5.77 -6.09 -1.97
C LEU A 120 -6.15 -6.33 -0.52
N ARG A 121 -5.15 -6.48 0.35
CA ARG A 121 -5.32 -6.73 1.78
C ARG A 121 -5.02 -5.48 2.60
N GLN A 122 -3.84 -4.91 2.43
CA GLN A 122 -3.36 -3.77 3.19
C GLN A 122 -2.44 -2.92 2.33
N SER A 123 -2.53 -1.61 2.48
CA SER A 123 -1.63 -0.67 1.80
C SER A 123 -0.74 0.03 2.81
N TYR A 124 0.52 0.19 2.47
CA TYR A 124 1.54 0.84 3.27
C TYR A 124 2.16 2.00 2.51
N ALA A 125 2.67 2.98 3.23
CA ALA A 125 3.41 4.08 2.64
C ALA A 125 4.46 4.61 3.62
N THR A 126 5.63 4.98 3.08
CA THR A 126 6.65 5.67 3.86
C THR A 126 6.18 7.08 4.24
N PRO A 127 6.80 7.72 5.24
CA PRO A 127 6.69 9.17 5.39
C PRO A 127 7.11 9.91 4.12
N TRP A 128 6.64 11.15 3.95
CA TRP A 128 7.17 12.05 2.93
C TRP A 128 8.57 12.50 3.32
N GLN A 129 9.53 12.36 2.40
CA GLN A 129 10.93 12.67 2.64
C GLN A 129 11.61 13.09 1.33
N ARG A 130 12.87 13.43 1.37
CA ARG A 130 13.63 13.73 0.16
C ARG A 130 13.76 12.48 -0.70
N MET A 131 13.76 12.65 -2.01
CA MET A 131 13.86 11.55 -2.97
C MET A 131 15.14 10.71 -2.79
N ASP A 132 16.24 11.34 -2.39
CA ASP A 132 17.54 10.70 -2.15
C ASP A 132 17.64 9.92 -0.83
N GLU A 133 16.66 10.09 0.07
CA GLU A 133 16.54 9.34 1.32
C GLU A 133 15.67 8.08 1.18
N LEU A 134 15.02 7.91 0.03
CA LEU A 134 14.21 6.72 -0.26
C LEU A 134 15.12 5.55 -0.67
N HIS A 135 15.14 4.51 0.15
CA HIS A 135 15.90 3.29 -0.11
C HIS A 135 15.02 2.06 -0.15
N LEU A 136 15.37 1.10 -0.99
CA LEU A 136 14.71 -0.18 -1.10
C LEU A 136 15.70 -1.33 -0.94
N PRO A 137 15.36 -2.41 -0.25
CA PRO A 137 16.13 -3.63 -0.23
C PRO A 137 15.94 -4.36 -1.57
N LEU A 138 16.94 -4.29 -2.43
CA LEU A 138 16.86 -4.92 -3.76
C LEU A 138 17.56 -6.29 -3.82
N GLN A 139 18.13 -6.75 -2.72
CA GLN A 139 18.78 -8.07 -2.65
C GLN A 139 17.78 -9.12 -2.20
N ALA A 140 17.53 -10.09 -3.07
CA ALA A 140 16.64 -11.22 -2.81
C ALA A 140 17.09 -12.43 -3.65
N LEU A 141 16.66 -13.63 -3.25
CA LEU A 141 16.92 -14.86 -3.99
C LEU A 141 15.93 -15.05 -5.15
N ASP A 142 14.70 -14.58 -4.96
CA ASP A 142 13.60 -14.69 -5.90
C ASP A 142 12.67 -13.47 -5.84
N MET A 143 11.67 -13.45 -6.71
CA MET A 143 10.72 -12.35 -6.81
C MET A 143 9.79 -12.25 -5.59
N ASP A 144 9.45 -13.36 -4.92
CA ASP A 144 8.63 -13.34 -3.71
C ASP A 144 9.38 -12.66 -2.57
N GLY A 145 10.65 -13.02 -2.36
CA GLY A 145 11.51 -12.40 -1.35
C GLY A 145 11.79 -10.91 -1.64
N LEU A 146 11.93 -10.54 -2.93
CA LEU A 146 12.08 -9.14 -3.33
C LEU A 146 10.83 -8.33 -2.95
N TYR A 147 9.65 -8.84 -3.29
CA TYR A 147 8.39 -8.18 -2.96
C TYR A 147 8.16 -8.08 -1.45
N GLU A 148 8.41 -9.15 -0.71
CA GLU A 148 8.34 -9.14 0.76
C GLU A 148 9.26 -8.10 1.37
N GLY A 149 10.52 -8.03 0.92
CA GLY A 149 11.48 -7.02 1.37
C GLY A 149 11.00 -5.59 1.10
N ILE A 150 10.44 -5.34 -0.08
CA ILE A 150 9.87 -4.04 -0.44
C ILE A 150 8.68 -3.69 0.47
N VAL A 151 7.73 -4.62 0.66
CA VAL A 151 6.55 -4.38 1.53
C VAL A 151 7.00 -4.07 2.96
N ARG A 152 7.92 -4.85 3.52
CA ARG A 152 8.45 -4.63 4.88
C ARG A 152 9.15 -3.28 5.01
N ALA A 153 9.98 -2.91 4.03
CA ALA A 153 10.69 -1.62 4.04
C ALA A 153 9.73 -0.44 3.96
N VAL A 154 8.69 -0.53 3.11
CA VAL A 154 7.71 0.55 2.96
C VAL A 154 6.76 0.62 4.16
N ALA A 155 6.40 -0.53 4.74
CA ALA A 155 5.53 -0.59 5.92
C ALA A 155 6.24 -0.08 7.19
N GLY A 156 7.55 -0.34 7.33
CA GLY A 156 8.31 0.05 8.51
C GLY A 156 7.61 -0.39 9.80
N ASP A 157 7.50 0.52 10.76
CA ASP A 157 6.87 0.26 12.06
C ASP A 157 5.35 -0.01 11.99
N ALA A 158 4.71 0.24 10.84
CA ALA A 158 3.29 -0.07 10.65
C ALA A 158 3.03 -1.58 10.51
N LEU A 159 4.05 -2.38 10.23
CA LEU A 159 3.96 -3.83 10.18
C LEU A 159 4.38 -4.41 11.54
N HIS A 160 3.41 -4.69 12.40
CA HIS A 160 3.61 -5.14 13.77
C HIS A 160 3.94 -6.64 13.86
N ALA A 161 5.06 -7.08 13.27
CA ALA A 161 5.47 -8.47 13.39
C ALA A 161 6.99 -8.65 13.31
N PRO A 162 7.56 -9.65 13.99
CA PRO A 162 8.96 -10.01 13.86
C PRO A 162 9.34 -10.34 12.41
N ALA A 163 10.56 -10.01 12.01
CA ALA A 163 11.07 -10.31 10.67
C ALA A 163 11.11 -11.83 10.34
N ALA A 164 11.00 -12.69 11.35
CA ALA A 164 10.98 -14.14 11.19
C ALA A 164 9.61 -14.72 10.83
N GLU A 165 8.53 -13.94 10.96
CA GLU A 165 7.19 -14.38 10.55
C GLU A 165 6.95 -14.15 9.07
N SER A 166 6.08 -14.97 8.47
CA SER A 166 5.68 -14.76 7.07
C SER A 166 5.02 -13.39 6.91
N LEU A 167 5.19 -12.76 5.73
CA LEU A 167 4.56 -11.47 5.45
C LEU A 167 3.03 -11.54 5.60
N LYS A 168 2.43 -12.68 5.23
CA LYS A 168 0.99 -12.92 5.38
C LYS A 168 0.56 -12.83 6.84
N ASP A 169 1.22 -13.57 7.73
CA ASP A 169 0.90 -13.60 9.15
C ASP A 169 1.11 -12.21 9.77
N ALA A 170 2.18 -11.53 9.38
CA ALA A 170 2.48 -10.17 9.80
C ALA A 170 1.37 -9.17 9.42
N VAL A 171 0.85 -9.26 8.19
CA VAL A 171 -0.25 -8.41 7.72
C VAL A 171 -1.55 -8.75 8.44
N GLU A 172 -1.87 -10.03 8.62
CA GLU A 172 -3.06 -10.46 9.34
C GLU A 172 -3.05 -9.97 10.79
N GLN A 173 -1.95 -10.13 11.51
CA GLN A 173 -1.79 -9.60 12.88
C GLN A 173 -1.95 -8.09 12.93
N THR A 174 -1.33 -7.37 12.00
CA THR A 174 -1.45 -5.90 11.92
C THR A 174 -2.91 -5.48 11.71
N GLN A 175 -3.64 -6.16 10.82
CA GLN A 175 -5.07 -5.88 10.59
C GLN A 175 -5.92 -6.15 11.82
N GLU A 176 -5.66 -7.23 12.55
CA GLU A 176 -6.36 -7.54 13.79
C GLU A 176 -6.11 -6.48 14.87
N GLN A 177 -4.86 -6.07 15.04
CA GLN A 177 -4.51 -5.01 15.99
C GLN A 177 -5.15 -3.67 15.63
N GLU A 178 -5.10 -3.25 14.36
CA GLU A 178 -5.78 -2.03 13.91
C GLU A 178 -7.29 -2.09 14.14
N LYS A 179 -7.92 -3.24 13.91
CA LYS A 179 -9.35 -3.45 14.16
C LYS A 179 -9.69 -3.30 15.64
N LEU A 180 -8.89 -3.91 16.51
CA LEU A 180 -9.04 -3.78 17.97
C LEU A 180 -8.86 -2.33 18.43
N GLN A 181 -7.85 -1.64 17.92
CA GLN A 181 -7.61 -0.22 18.24
C GLN A 181 -8.79 0.67 17.82
N ARG A 182 -9.34 0.47 16.60
CA ARG A 182 -10.52 1.22 16.13
C ARG A 182 -11.74 0.95 17.03
N GLN A 183 -11.98 -0.30 17.42
CA GLN A 183 -13.06 -0.65 18.34
C GLN A 183 -12.89 0.02 19.71
N LEU A 184 -11.67 0.01 20.25
CA LEU A 184 -11.35 0.69 21.52
C LEU A 184 -11.60 2.19 21.43
N GLN A 185 -11.16 2.85 20.36
CA GLN A 185 -11.40 4.28 20.14
C GLN A 185 -12.91 4.60 20.09
N GLN A 186 -13.69 3.79 19.37
CA GLN A 186 -15.14 3.96 19.29
C GLN A 186 -15.81 3.79 20.65
N LEU A 187 -15.45 2.75 21.41
CA LEU A 187 -16.01 2.50 22.75
C LEU A 187 -15.63 3.62 23.71
N ARG A 188 -14.39 4.09 23.70
CA ARG A 188 -13.94 5.22 24.51
C ARG A 188 -14.69 6.51 24.15
N ALA A 189 -14.93 6.77 22.86
CA ALA A 189 -15.70 7.92 22.39
C ALA A 189 -17.18 7.83 22.81
N ARG A 190 -17.78 6.63 22.76
CA ARG A 190 -19.16 6.38 23.25
C ARG A 190 -19.25 6.55 24.77
N MET A 191 -18.30 6.01 25.53
CA MET A 191 -18.25 6.13 26.98
C MET A 191 -18.19 7.59 27.43
N LYS A 192 -17.42 8.45 26.72
CA LYS A 192 -17.34 9.91 27.02
C LYS A 192 -18.66 10.65 26.82
N LYS A 193 -19.51 10.16 25.90
CA LYS A 193 -20.82 10.78 25.58
C LYS A 193 -21.98 10.22 26.39
N GLU A 194 -21.80 9.04 26.99
CA GLU A 194 -22.85 8.36 27.75
C GLU A 194 -23.08 9.05 29.10
N LYS A 195 -24.34 9.34 29.40
CA LYS A 195 -24.76 9.99 30.66
C LYS A 195 -25.26 8.98 31.72
N ASN A 196 -25.62 7.77 31.29
CA ASN A 196 -26.11 6.73 32.18
C ASN A 196 -24.92 5.98 32.81
N LEU A 197 -24.83 6.03 34.13
CA LEU A 197 -23.71 5.43 34.87
C LEU A 197 -23.61 3.91 34.67
N ALA A 198 -24.75 3.20 34.64
CA ALA A 198 -24.74 1.74 34.43
C ALA A 198 -24.16 1.39 33.06
N LYS A 199 -24.57 2.11 31.98
CA LYS A 199 -24.03 1.93 30.64
C LYS A 199 -22.56 2.33 30.55
N GLN A 200 -22.14 3.38 31.25
CA GLN A 200 -20.69 3.71 31.32
C GLN A 200 -19.87 2.58 31.94
N MET A 201 -20.39 1.94 32.98
CA MET A 201 -19.70 0.81 33.63
C MET A 201 -19.61 -0.42 32.70
N GLU A 202 -20.66 -0.71 31.91
CA GLU A 202 -20.63 -1.77 30.90
C GLU A 202 -19.58 -1.47 29.82
N LEU A 203 -19.58 -0.28 29.25
CA LEU A 203 -18.58 0.14 28.26
C LEU A 203 -17.15 0.06 28.81
N ARG A 204 -16.95 0.44 30.09
CA ARG A 204 -15.63 0.33 30.73
C ARG A 204 -15.17 -1.12 30.89
N ARG A 205 -16.08 -2.04 31.20
CA ARG A 205 -15.77 -3.48 31.27
C ARG A 205 -15.39 -4.04 29.89
N GLU A 206 -16.10 -3.62 28.85
CA GLU A 206 -15.83 -4.03 27.48
C GLU A 206 -14.47 -3.49 26.98
N ILE A 207 -14.16 -2.24 27.24
CA ILE A 207 -12.85 -1.64 26.97
C ILE A 207 -11.74 -2.43 27.65
N LYS A 208 -11.87 -2.72 28.96
CA LYS A 208 -10.85 -3.49 29.69
C LYS A 208 -10.66 -4.90 29.13
N ARG A 209 -11.75 -5.55 28.69
CA ARG A 209 -11.67 -6.86 28.03
C ARG A 209 -10.92 -6.83 26.71
N LEU A 210 -11.09 -5.79 25.90
CA LEU A 210 -10.40 -5.64 24.62
C LEU A 210 -8.93 -5.24 24.83
N GLU A 211 -8.63 -4.38 25.81
CA GLU A 211 -7.25 -4.03 26.17
C GLU A 211 -6.43 -5.25 26.61
N GLY A 212 -7.06 -6.25 27.23
CA GLY A 212 -6.39 -7.51 27.60
C GLY A 212 -6.15 -8.49 26.43
N LYS A 213 -6.58 -8.13 25.20
CA LYS A 213 -6.34 -8.91 23.98
C LYS A 213 -5.26 -8.31 23.09
N MET A 214 -4.79 -7.13 23.41
CA MET A 214 -3.68 -6.44 22.73
C MET A 214 -2.33 -6.84 23.33
#